data_7daa0f24f7b457a800bdd0fce3b223e6
#
_entry.id   7daa0f24f7b457a800bdd0fce3b223e6
#
_cell.length_a   1.000
_cell.length_b   1.000
_cell.length_c   1.000
_cell.angle_alpha   90.00
_cell.angle_beta   90.00
_cell.angle_gamma   90.00
#
_symmetry.space_group_name_H-M   'P 1'
#
loop_
_entity.id
_entity.type
_entity.pdbx_description
1 polymer ?
#
loop_
_entity_poly.entity_id
_entity_poly.type
_entity_poly.pdbx_seq_one_letter_code
_entity_poly.pdbx_strand_id
1 'polypeptide(L)'
;GGVKGARLGGEPPGTPCVPAEIERLLPESVARDQDTTATRIMDGQGTKTDWLAYQGASYFRTSGALDQYGMSARGLAIDVAMPWPEEFPRFTQFWLEQTEPESSHIVIYALMDSPSVTGAYRFDWVKHGGVVVSIRAELYCRKNIARMGVAPLTSMFWFSETNRHQATDWRPEVHDSDGLALWTGSGERLWRPLNNPPSVRTS
;
A
#
# COMPACT_ATOMS: atom_id res chain seq x y z
N GLY A 1 -22.10 -12.44 14.09
CA GLY A 1 -22.78 -12.98 12.92
C GLY A 1 -21.74 -13.22 11.84
N GLY A 2 -21.52 -14.49 11.50
CA GLY A 2 -20.52 -14.87 10.50
C GLY A 2 -21.03 -14.53 9.09
N VAL A 3 -20.17 -13.92 8.30
CA VAL A 3 -20.40 -13.70 6.86
C VAL A 3 -20.31 -15.07 6.18
N LYS A 4 -21.38 -15.53 5.60
CA LYS A 4 -21.39 -16.72 4.76
C LYS A 4 -20.67 -16.39 3.46
N GLY A 5 -19.54 -17.02 3.23
CA GLY A 5 -18.80 -16.89 1.98
C GLY A 5 -19.67 -17.21 0.77
N ALA A 6 -19.69 -16.32 -0.21
CA ALA A 6 -20.31 -16.57 -1.49
C ALA A 6 -19.57 -17.73 -2.18
N ARG A 7 -20.29 -18.79 -2.59
CA ARG A 7 -19.75 -19.85 -3.43
C ARG A 7 -19.36 -19.25 -4.78
N LEU A 8 -18.10 -19.40 -5.14
CA LEU A 8 -17.60 -19.11 -6.47
C LEU A 8 -18.25 -20.09 -7.45
N GLY A 9 -19.30 -19.65 -8.16
CA GLY A 9 -19.74 -20.29 -9.40
C GLY A 9 -18.67 -20.05 -10.45
N GLY A 10 -18.35 -21.07 -11.26
CA GLY A 10 -17.23 -21.07 -12.19
C GLY A 10 -17.30 -19.98 -13.26
N GLU A 11 -16.81 -18.81 -12.92
CA GLU A 11 -16.49 -17.74 -13.84
C GLU A 11 -15.06 -17.94 -14.41
N PRO A 12 -14.80 -17.49 -15.64
CA PRO A 12 -13.50 -17.67 -16.26
C PRO A 12 -12.39 -17.00 -15.43
N PRO A 13 -11.17 -17.56 -15.41
CA PRO A 13 -10.06 -16.99 -14.68
C PRO A 13 -9.74 -15.60 -15.23
N GLY A 14 -9.86 -14.56 -14.37
CA GLY A 14 -9.59 -13.17 -14.70
C GLY A 14 -10.73 -12.18 -14.46
N THR A 15 -11.94 -12.65 -14.14
CA THR A 15 -13.02 -11.73 -13.75
C THR A 15 -12.84 -11.36 -12.27
N PRO A 16 -12.68 -10.07 -11.92
CA PRO A 16 -12.61 -9.66 -10.53
C PRO A 16 -13.92 -9.99 -9.83
N CYS A 17 -13.86 -10.86 -8.84
CA CYS A 17 -15.03 -11.12 -7.98
C CYS A 17 -15.10 -9.96 -6.97
N VAL A 18 -15.94 -8.97 -7.25
CA VAL A 18 -16.22 -7.88 -6.32
C VAL A 18 -17.18 -8.44 -5.27
N PRO A 19 -16.82 -8.44 -3.98
CA PRO A 19 -17.77 -8.81 -2.94
C PRO A 19 -19.01 -7.91 -3.02
N ALA A 20 -20.20 -8.52 -3.01
CA ALA A 20 -21.48 -7.80 -3.12
C ALA A 20 -21.69 -6.71 -2.06
N GLU A 21 -20.95 -6.77 -0.95
CA GLU A 21 -20.91 -5.73 0.08
C GLU A 21 -20.22 -4.45 -0.38
N ILE A 22 -19.23 -4.54 -1.26
CA ILE A 22 -18.56 -3.35 -1.82
C ILE A 22 -19.49 -2.68 -2.83
N GLU A 23 -20.19 -3.45 -3.66
CA GLU A 23 -21.16 -2.87 -4.61
C GLU A 23 -22.29 -2.11 -3.90
N ARG A 24 -22.68 -2.53 -2.69
CA ARG A 24 -23.69 -1.83 -1.86
C ARG A 24 -23.17 -0.56 -1.19
N LEU A 25 -21.85 -0.44 -1.03
CA LEU A 25 -21.21 0.71 -0.38
C LEU A 25 -20.78 1.78 -1.38
N LEU A 26 -20.87 1.48 -2.68
CA LEU A 26 -20.45 2.41 -3.72
C LEU A 26 -21.62 3.35 -4.08
N PRO A 27 -21.43 4.67 -3.98
CA PRO A 27 -22.41 5.61 -4.51
C PRO A 27 -22.50 5.45 -6.04
N GLU A 28 -23.72 5.56 -6.61
CA GLU A 28 -23.97 5.42 -8.05
C GLU A 28 -23.17 6.42 -8.93
N SER A 29 -22.52 7.40 -8.35
CA SER A 29 -21.84 8.53 -9.04
C SER A 29 -20.32 8.48 -8.98
N VAL A 30 -19.69 7.35 -8.74
CA VAL A 30 -18.23 7.27 -8.62
C VAL A 30 -17.58 7.14 -9.99
N ALA A 31 -16.63 8.03 -10.29
CA ALA A 31 -15.78 7.92 -11.47
C ALA A 31 -14.98 6.61 -11.42
N ARG A 32 -15.27 5.69 -12.35
CA ARG A 32 -14.52 4.47 -12.54
C ARG A 32 -13.32 4.77 -13.42
N ASP A 33 -12.13 4.69 -12.86
CA ASP A 33 -10.92 4.64 -13.65
C ASP A 33 -10.49 3.17 -13.79
N GLN A 34 -10.73 2.60 -14.95
CA GLN A 34 -10.56 1.17 -15.20
C GLN A 34 -9.14 0.76 -15.57
N ASP A 35 -8.22 1.72 -15.78
CA ASP A 35 -6.91 1.40 -16.38
C ASP A 35 -5.72 2.11 -15.71
N THR A 36 -5.90 2.71 -14.55
CA THR A 36 -4.83 3.47 -13.90
C THR A 36 -3.91 2.59 -13.09
N THR A 37 -2.66 2.58 -13.53
CA THR A 37 -1.52 2.12 -12.71
C THR A 37 -1.16 3.11 -11.60
N ALA A 38 -1.77 4.29 -11.56
CA ALA A 38 -1.51 5.32 -10.56
C ALA A 38 -2.72 6.25 -10.34
N THR A 39 -3.08 6.49 -9.08
CA THR A 39 -4.07 7.50 -8.66
C THR A 39 -3.41 8.45 -7.69
N ARG A 40 -3.60 9.76 -7.89
CA ARG A 40 -3.02 10.81 -7.05
C ARG A 40 -4.10 11.76 -6.57
N ILE A 41 -4.02 12.14 -5.30
CA ILE A 41 -4.88 13.17 -4.70
C ILE A 41 -4.04 14.43 -4.49
N MET A 42 -4.51 15.52 -5.07
CA MET A 42 -3.83 16.81 -5.04
C MET A 42 -4.55 17.78 -4.10
N ASP A 43 -3.80 18.73 -3.55
CA ASP A 43 -4.39 19.86 -2.85
C ASP A 43 -5.17 20.72 -3.85
N GLY A 44 -6.47 20.97 -3.57
CA GLY A 44 -7.37 21.72 -4.43
C GLY A 44 -7.05 23.21 -4.61
N GLN A 45 -5.98 23.70 -3.99
CA GLN A 45 -5.54 25.11 -4.00
C GLN A 45 -4.62 25.49 -5.17
N GLY A 46 -4.65 24.73 -6.27
CA GLY A 46 -3.84 25.04 -7.46
C GLY A 46 -2.38 24.65 -7.35
N THR A 47 -1.96 24.00 -6.27
CA THR A 47 -0.63 23.41 -6.14
C THR A 47 -0.57 22.12 -6.94
N LYS A 48 0.51 21.92 -7.68
CA LYS A 48 0.76 20.67 -8.43
C LYS A 48 1.28 19.54 -7.51
N THR A 49 1.14 19.67 -6.21
CA THR A 49 1.72 18.75 -5.23
C THR A 49 0.66 17.74 -4.81
N ASP A 50 0.92 16.49 -5.08
CA ASP A 50 0.13 15.38 -4.57
C ASP A 50 0.50 15.11 -3.10
N TRP A 51 -0.48 14.90 -2.25
CA TRP A 51 -0.25 14.51 -0.87
C TRP A 51 -0.56 13.03 -0.59
N LEU A 52 -1.24 12.37 -1.51
CA LEU A 52 -1.55 10.94 -1.48
C LEU A 52 -1.37 10.36 -2.88
N ALA A 53 -0.68 9.24 -2.97
CA ALA A 53 -0.49 8.53 -4.22
C ALA A 53 -0.65 7.02 -4.02
N TYR A 54 -1.37 6.39 -4.94
CA TYR A 54 -1.34 4.96 -5.21
C TYR A 54 -0.55 4.76 -6.49
N GLN A 55 0.48 3.92 -6.47
CA GLN A 55 1.40 3.85 -7.59
C GLN A 55 1.99 2.45 -7.75
N GLY A 56 1.55 1.77 -8.79
CA GLY A 56 2.00 0.42 -9.15
C GLY A 56 1.58 -0.65 -8.15
N ALA A 57 1.32 -1.85 -8.59
CA ALA A 57 0.86 -2.96 -7.75
C ALA A 57 -0.13 -2.51 -6.66
N SER A 58 0.17 -2.71 -5.38
CA SER A 58 -0.65 -2.23 -4.25
C SER A 58 0.07 -1.19 -3.38
N TYR A 59 1.01 -0.45 -3.97
CA TYR A 59 1.74 0.58 -3.24
C TYR A 59 0.89 1.83 -3.03
N PHE A 60 1.06 2.46 -1.87
CA PHE A 60 0.51 3.77 -1.56
C PHE A 60 1.44 4.52 -0.61
N ARG A 61 1.39 5.85 -0.69
CA ARG A 61 2.20 6.74 0.16
C ARG A 61 1.52 8.09 0.32
N THR A 62 1.92 8.80 1.38
CA THR A 62 1.49 10.17 1.65
C THR A 62 2.68 11.07 1.90
N SER A 63 2.49 12.37 1.69
CA SER A 63 3.41 13.35 2.22
C SER A 63 3.25 13.48 3.75
N GLY A 64 4.34 13.79 4.43
CA GLY A 64 4.33 14.17 5.83
C GLY A 64 3.91 15.63 6.05
N ALA A 65 3.99 16.09 7.30
CA ALA A 65 3.59 17.44 7.70
C ALA A 65 4.44 18.56 7.04
N LEU A 66 5.63 18.24 6.57
CA LEU A 66 6.56 19.15 5.89
C LEU A 66 6.65 18.86 4.38
N ASP A 67 5.60 18.26 3.81
CA ASP A 67 5.53 17.83 2.40
C ASP A 67 6.65 16.85 1.97
N GLN A 68 7.29 16.20 2.93
CA GLN A 68 8.29 15.17 2.68
C GLN A 68 7.62 13.82 2.40
N TYR A 69 8.27 13.03 1.57
CA TYR A 69 7.94 11.62 1.33
C TYR A 69 9.00 10.72 1.96
N GLY A 70 8.57 9.56 2.42
CA GLY A 70 9.42 8.52 2.96
C GLY A 70 9.08 7.15 2.39
N MET A 71 8.94 6.17 3.27
CA MET A 71 8.56 4.81 2.88
C MET A 71 7.18 4.77 2.22
N SER A 72 7.03 3.87 1.24
CA SER A 72 5.72 3.48 0.74
C SER A 72 5.20 2.28 1.54
N ALA A 73 3.89 2.24 1.76
CA ALA A 73 3.21 1.06 2.24
C ALA A 73 2.69 0.25 1.04
N ARG A 74 2.44 -1.04 1.27
CA ARG A 74 1.80 -1.95 0.31
C ARG A 74 0.52 -2.49 0.91
N GLY A 75 -0.47 -2.78 0.07
CA GLY A 75 -1.69 -3.44 0.53
C GLY A 75 -1.41 -4.82 1.11
N LEU A 76 -0.60 -5.61 0.42
CA LEU A 76 -0.24 -6.96 0.84
C LEU A 76 1.11 -7.38 0.25
N ALA A 77 1.86 -8.21 0.97
CA ALA A 77 3.06 -8.86 0.46
C ALA A 77 2.86 -10.38 0.46
N ILE A 78 3.23 -11.03 -0.64
CA ILE A 78 3.12 -12.49 -0.80
C ILE A 78 4.47 -13.04 -1.19
N ASP A 79 4.94 -13.99 -0.39
CA ASP A 79 6.16 -14.76 -0.62
C ASP A 79 7.44 -13.90 -0.73
N VAL A 80 7.49 -12.77 -0.01
CA VAL A 80 8.69 -11.93 0.08
C VAL A 80 9.84 -12.72 0.70
N ALA A 81 11.03 -12.58 0.13
CA ALA A 81 12.26 -13.22 0.60
C ALA A 81 12.17 -14.76 0.66
N MET A 82 11.43 -15.37 -0.25
CA MET A 82 11.39 -16.81 -0.48
C MET A 82 12.39 -17.20 -1.59
N PRO A 83 12.78 -18.47 -1.69
CA PRO A 83 13.68 -18.92 -2.77
C PRO A 83 13.00 -18.97 -4.17
N TRP A 84 11.76 -18.56 -4.28
CA TRP A 84 11.00 -18.41 -5.53
C TRP A 84 10.51 -16.98 -5.69
N PRO A 85 10.04 -16.59 -6.89
CA PRO A 85 9.58 -15.22 -7.15
C PRO A 85 8.47 -14.77 -6.22
N GLU A 86 8.58 -13.52 -5.75
CA GLU A 86 7.53 -12.81 -5.02
C GLU A 86 6.32 -12.57 -5.91
N GLU A 87 5.12 -12.69 -5.34
CA GLU A 87 3.87 -12.29 -5.98
C GLU A 87 3.49 -10.86 -5.56
N PHE A 88 3.12 -10.04 -6.54
CA PHE A 88 2.73 -8.64 -6.34
C PHE A 88 1.23 -8.44 -6.54
N PRO A 89 0.41 -8.50 -5.48
CA PRO A 89 -1.00 -8.14 -5.56
C PRO A 89 -1.15 -6.70 -6.04
N ARG A 90 -2.18 -6.45 -6.87
CA ARG A 90 -2.40 -5.15 -7.50
C ARG A 90 -3.75 -4.60 -7.11
N PHE A 91 -3.82 -3.29 -6.87
CA PHE A 91 -5.09 -2.59 -6.88
C PHE A 91 -5.51 -2.39 -8.34
N THR A 92 -6.67 -2.94 -8.69
CA THR A 92 -7.18 -2.96 -10.06
C THR A 92 -8.29 -1.95 -10.30
N GLN A 93 -8.97 -1.52 -9.25
CA GLN A 93 -10.05 -0.54 -9.32
C GLN A 93 -10.06 0.31 -8.05
N PHE A 94 -10.45 1.57 -8.20
CA PHE A 94 -10.61 2.51 -7.10
C PHE A 94 -11.97 3.19 -7.17
N TRP A 95 -12.53 3.51 -6.00
CA TRP A 95 -13.73 4.32 -5.84
C TRP A 95 -13.48 5.35 -4.75
N LEU A 96 -13.85 6.60 -5.03
CA LEU A 96 -13.74 7.70 -4.09
C LEU A 96 -15.13 8.08 -3.62
N GLU A 97 -15.32 8.19 -2.31
CA GLU A 97 -16.53 8.83 -1.79
C GLU A 97 -16.52 10.32 -2.14
N GLN A 98 -17.70 10.82 -2.48
CA GLN A 98 -17.85 12.26 -2.65
C GLN A 98 -17.68 12.95 -1.31
N THR A 99 -16.77 13.92 -1.24
CA THR A 99 -16.49 14.69 -0.04
C THR A 99 -16.98 16.12 -0.20
N GLU A 100 -17.29 16.79 0.91
CA GLU A 100 -17.55 18.23 0.91
C GLU A 100 -16.31 19.00 0.44
N PRO A 101 -16.49 20.15 -0.26
CA PRO A 101 -15.38 21.01 -0.60
C PRO A 101 -14.54 21.36 0.64
N GLU A 102 -13.22 21.37 0.48
CA GLU A 102 -12.26 21.64 1.56
C GLU A 102 -12.22 20.62 2.69
N SER A 103 -12.82 19.46 2.51
CA SER A 103 -12.73 18.38 3.50
C SER A 103 -11.28 17.91 3.63
N SER A 104 -10.80 17.76 4.87
CA SER A 104 -9.53 17.11 5.18
C SER A 104 -9.64 15.58 5.25
N HIS A 105 -10.82 15.03 4.95
CA HIS A 105 -11.16 13.62 5.05
C HIS A 105 -11.55 13.06 3.68
N ILE A 106 -10.94 11.94 3.30
CA ILE A 106 -11.25 11.25 2.04
C ILE A 106 -11.36 9.75 2.33
N VAL A 107 -12.41 9.14 1.81
CA VAL A 107 -12.57 7.68 1.83
C VAL A 107 -12.35 7.13 0.42
N ILE A 108 -11.46 6.14 0.34
CA ILE A 108 -11.13 5.45 -0.90
C ILE A 108 -11.35 3.97 -0.70
N TYR A 109 -12.07 3.34 -1.62
CA TYR A 109 -12.15 1.89 -1.71
C TYR A 109 -11.25 1.42 -2.85
N ALA A 110 -10.65 0.25 -2.67
CA ALA A 110 -9.83 -0.37 -3.70
C ALA A 110 -10.12 -1.87 -3.77
N LEU A 111 -10.16 -2.39 -4.99
CA LEU A 111 -10.19 -3.81 -5.26
C LEU A 111 -8.78 -4.31 -5.51
N MET A 112 -8.38 -5.33 -4.76
CA MET A 112 -7.10 -6.01 -4.95
C MET A 112 -7.32 -7.31 -5.73
N ASP A 113 -6.46 -7.57 -6.68
CA ASP A 113 -6.42 -8.83 -7.42
C ASP A 113 -5.00 -9.39 -7.57
N SER A 114 -4.89 -10.72 -7.49
CA SER A 114 -3.63 -11.45 -7.58
C SER A 114 -3.92 -12.94 -7.82
N PRO A 115 -2.98 -13.70 -8.38
CA PRO A 115 -3.15 -15.16 -8.55
C PRO A 115 -3.48 -15.93 -7.28
N SER A 116 -3.00 -15.48 -6.11
CA SER A 116 -3.20 -16.19 -4.84
C SER A 116 -4.27 -15.59 -3.94
N VAL A 117 -4.66 -14.32 -4.18
CA VAL A 117 -5.59 -13.59 -3.31
C VAL A 117 -6.38 -12.56 -4.08
N THR A 118 -7.62 -12.36 -3.68
CA THR A 118 -8.39 -11.17 -4.03
C THR A 118 -8.83 -10.47 -2.75
N GLY A 119 -9.14 -9.18 -2.82
CA GLY A 119 -9.55 -8.47 -1.61
C GLY A 119 -10.13 -7.11 -1.88
N ALA A 120 -10.81 -6.62 -0.87
CA ALA A 120 -11.43 -5.32 -0.84
C ALA A 120 -10.82 -4.49 0.30
N TYR A 121 -10.49 -3.27 -0.01
CA TYR A 121 -9.88 -2.32 0.91
C TYR A 121 -10.76 -1.10 1.06
N ARG A 122 -10.87 -0.60 2.27
CA ARG A 122 -11.34 0.75 2.59
C ARG A 122 -10.22 1.50 3.27
N PHE A 123 -9.84 2.64 2.70
CA PHE A 123 -8.88 3.58 3.24
C PHE A 123 -9.62 4.83 3.71
N ASP A 124 -9.47 5.18 4.95
CA ASP A 124 -10.08 6.32 5.60
C ASP A 124 -8.96 7.31 5.95
N TRP A 125 -8.77 8.31 5.10
CA TRP A 125 -7.66 9.26 5.13
C TRP A 125 -8.05 10.56 5.79
N VAL A 126 -7.24 11.00 6.76
CA VAL A 126 -7.40 12.30 7.42
C VAL A 126 -6.08 13.07 7.32
N LYS A 127 -6.13 14.27 6.72
CA LYS A 127 -4.98 15.19 6.63
C LYS A 127 -5.16 16.31 7.66
N HIS A 128 -4.40 16.26 8.76
CA HIS A 128 -4.40 17.30 9.78
C HIS A 128 -3.02 17.39 10.44
N GLY A 129 -2.18 18.34 10.02
CA GLY A 129 -0.79 18.49 10.49
C GLY A 129 0.12 17.30 10.15
N GLY A 130 -0.34 16.43 9.29
CA GLY A 130 0.21 15.17 8.83
C GLY A 130 -0.91 14.34 8.24
N VAL A 131 -0.64 13.13 7.80
CA VAL A 131 -1.66 12.25 7.23
C VAL A 131 -1.77 10.97 8.05
N VAL A 132 -3.00 10.63 8.46
CA VAL A 132 -3.33 9.39 9.13
C VAL A 132 -4.30 8.60 8.26
N VAL A 133 -4.09 7.30 8.15
CA VAL A 133 -5.02 6.39 7.47
C VAL A 133 -5.47 5.27 8.39
N SER A 134 -6.78 5.03 8.42
CA SER A 134 -7.36 3.80 8.95
C SER A 134 -7.68 2.88 7.79
N ILE A 135 -7.16 1.64 7.84
CA ILE A 135 -7.31 0.68 6.74
C ILE A 135 -8.13 -0.50 7.24
N ARG A 136 -9.18 -0.83 6.50
CA ARG A 136 -9.90 -2.09 6.64
C ARG A 136 -9.72 -2.89 5.35
N ALA A 137 -9.34 -4.16 5.49
CA ALA A 137 -9.17 -5.08 4.37
C ALA A 137 -9.94 -6.37 4.62
N GLU A 138 -10.57 -6.89 3.57
CA GLU A 138 -11.18 -8.21 3.54
C GLU A 138 -10.51 -9.00 2.41
N LEU A 139 -9.82 -10.08 2.79
CA LEU A 139 -8.97 -10.85 1.88
C LEU A 139 -9.53 -12.27 1.71
N TYR A 140 -9.51 -12.76 0.48
CA TYR A 140 -9.98 -14.09 0.10
C TYR A 140 -8.87 -14.84 -0.63
N CYS A 141 -8.31 -15.85 0.03
CA CYS A 141 -7.25 -16.65 -0.55
C CYS A 141 -7.83 -17.61 -1.64
N ARG A 142 -7.18 -17.63 -2.80
CA ARG A 142 -7.47 -18.52 -3.92
C ARG A 142 -6.64 -19.79 -3.89
N LYS A 143 -5.49 -19.74 -3.23
CA LYS A 143 -4.56 -20.85 -3.03
C LYS A 143 -3.78 -20.69 -1.73
N ASN A 144 -3.01 -21.70 -1.37
CA ASN A 144 -2.10 -21.64 -0.24
C ASN A 144 -1.01 -20.59 -0.48
N ILE A 145 -0.73 -19.80 0.53
CA ILE A 145 0.32 -18.78 0.56
C ILE A 145 1.32 -19.21 1.62
N ALA A 146 2.59 -19.32 1.25
CA ALA A 146 3.63 -19.77 2.18
C ALA A 146 4.03 -18.66 3.17
N ARG A 147 4.08 -17.42 2.70
CA ARG A 147 4.37 -16.25 3.52
C ARG A 147 3.49 -15.08 3.13
N MET A 148 2.71 -14.58 4.09
CA MET A 148 1.87 -13.40 3.93
C MET A 148 2.37 -12.28 4.83
N GLY A 149 2.68 -11.11 4.25
CA GLY A 149 3.02 -9.88 4.97
C GLY A 149 1.85 -8.91 4.98
N VAL A 150 1.40 -8.54 6.18
CA VAL A 150 0.32 -7.58 6.39
C VAL A 150 0.93 -6.21 6.69
N ALA A 151 0.39 -5.17 6.06
CA ALA A 151 0.86 -3.79 6.17
C ALA A 151 2.39 -3.64 5.97
N PRO A 152 2.96 -4.22 4.90
CA PRO A 152 4.39 -4.13 4.67
C PRO A 152 4.79 -2.71 4.30
N LEU A 153 5.92 -2.27 4.82
CA LEU A 153 6.54 -1.00 4.46
C LEU A 153 7.70 -1.27 3.49
N THR A 154 7.84 -0.40 2.51
CA THR A 154 8.89 -0.50 1.49
C THR A 154 9.71 0.77 1.47
N SER A 155 11.02 0.61 1.50
CA SER A 155 11.98 1.69 1.37
C SER A 155 13.05 1.32 0.36
N MET A 156 13.50 2.28 -0.43
CA MET A 156 14.65 2.11 -1.29
C MET A 156 15.92 2.42 -0.50
N PHE A 157 16.91 1.55 -0.62
CA PHE A 157 18.23 1.76 -0.05
C PHE A 157 19.27 1.25 -1.04
N TRP A 158 20.17 2.14 -1.47
CA TRP A 158 21.29 1.77 -2.32
C TRP A 158 22.60 1.85 -1.54
N PHE A 159 22.96 3.04 -1.04
CA PHE A 159 24.10 3.22 -0.16
C PHE A 159 23.89 4.42 0.76
N SER A 160 24.58 4.42 1.89
CA SER A 160 24.66 5.51 2.85
C SER A 160 26.11 5.81 3.19
N GLU A 161 26.34 6.70 4.14
CA GLU A 161 27.68 7.01 4.65
C GLU A 161 28.43 5.77 5.14
N THR A 162 27.72 4.82 5.76
CA THR A 162 28.33 3.61 6.34
C THR A 162 28.87 2.64 5.30
N ASN A 163 28.35 2.69 4.08
CA ASN A 163 28.76 1.83 2.97
C ASN A 163 29.06 2.62 1.70
N ARG A 164 29.59 3.82 1.84
CA ARG A 164 29.94 4.72 0.74
C ARG A 164 30.90 4.13 -0.30
N HIS A 165 31.64 3.10 0.06
CA HIS A 165 32.46 2.35 -0.90
C HIS A 165 31.64 1.68 -2.02
N GLN A 166 30.32 1.54 -1.84
CA GLN A 166 29.37 1.06 -2.85
C GLN A 166 28.81 2.19 -3.73
N ALA A 167 29.17 3.44 -3.47
CA ALA A 167 28.74 4.57 -4.27
C ALA A 167 29.23 4.43 -5.71
N THR A 168 28.37 4.69 -6.67
CA THR A 168 28.65 4.64 -8.10
C THR A 168 28.64 6.03 -8.73
N ASP A 169 28.31 7.06 -7.96
CA ASP A 169 28.26 8.45 -8.41
C ASP A 169 28.68 9.43 -7.29
N TRP A 170 28.51 10.72 -7.53
CA TRP A 170 28.95 11.81 -6.67
C TRP A 170 28.08 12.07 -5.43
N ARG A 171 26.86 11.50 -5.38
CA ARG A 171 25.95 11.71 -4.26
C ARG A 171 26.55 11.15 -2.97
N PRO A 172 26.34 11.81 -1.82
CA PRO A 172 26.88 11.31 -0.55
C PRO A 172 26.20 9.99 -0.12
N GLU A 173 24.91 9.87 -0.43
CA GLU A 173 24.04 8.74 -0.08
C GLU A 173 22.86 8.66 -1.04
N VAL A 174 22.28 7.48 -1.19
CA VAL A 174 21.07 7.25 -1.99
C VAL A 174 20.18 6.24 -1.29
N HIS A 175 19.19 6.72 -0.57
CA HIS A 175 18.18 5.93 0.11
C HIS A 175 16.96 6.80 0.47
N ASP A 176 15.82 6.16 0.75
CA ASP A 176 14.59 6.84 1.16
C ASP A 176 14.51 7.00 2.69
N SER A 177 15.01 6.02 3.43
CA SER A 177 14.91 5.98 4.89
C SER A 177 16.20 5.46 5.50
N ASP A 178 16.59 6.00 6.66
CA ASP A 178 17.78 5.58 7.40
C ASP A 178 17.58 4.24 8.10
N GLY A 179 16.36 3.94 8.49
CA GLY A 179 16.05 2.72 9.23
C GLY A 179 14.59 2.61 9.65
N LEU A 180 14.33 1.59 10.42
CA LEU A 180 13.02 1.29 10.98
C LEU A 180 13.04 1.45 12.51
N ALA A 181 12.25 2.41 13.01
CA ALA A 181 11.96 2.53 14.41
C ALA A 181 10.72 1.71 14.79
N LEU A 182 10.85 0.85 15.78
CA LEU A 182 9.79 -0.02 16.26
C LEU A 182 9.48 0.27 17.72
N TRP A 183 8.20 0.19 18.04
CA TRP A 183 7.71 0.21 19.40
C TRP A 183 6.85 -1.02 19.62
N THR A 184 7.40 -1.97 20.38
CA THR A 184 6.72 -3.24 20.62
C THR A 184 5.59 -3.10 21.62
N GLY A 185 4.65 -4.05 21.62
CA GLY A 185 3.58 -4.13 22.61
C GLY A 185 4.06 -4.33 24.07
N SER A 186 5.32 -4.80 24.27
CA SER A 186 5.97 -4.88 25.58
C SER A 186 6.60 -3.56 26.03
N GLY A 187 6.56 -2.50 25.18
CA GLY A 187 7.14 -1.20 25.48
C GLY A 187 8.60 -1.05 25.08
N GLU A 188 9.22 -2.04 24.47
CA GLU A 188 10.57 -1.96 23.95
C GLU A 188 10.64 -1.03 22.74
N ARG A 189 11.69 -0.21 22.67
CA ARG A 189 11.99 0.67 21.53
C ARG A 189 13.21 0.12 20.81
N LEU A 190 13.04 -0.21 19.54
CA LEU A 190 14.06 -0.77 18.67
C LEU A 190 14.35 0.18 17.51
N TRP A 191 15.61 0.26 17.14
CA TRP A 191 16.06 0.89 15.91
C TRP A 191 16.79 -0.15 15.05
N ARG A 192 16.37 -0.26 13.78
CA ARG A 192 16.99 -1.14 12.79
C ARG A 192 17.48 -0.29 11.63
N PRO A 193 18.75 0.04 11.55
CA PRO A 193 19.29 0.79 10.40
C PRO A 193 19.16 -0.06 9.13
N LEU A 194 18.84 0.61 8.02
CA LEU A 194 18.86 -0.02 6.71
C LEU A 194 20.30 -0.20 6.23
N ASN A 195 20.55 -1.27 5.52
CA ASN A 195 21.82 -1.57 4.86
C ASN A 195 21.60 -2.58 3.73
N ASN A 196 22.64 -2.86 2.95
CA ASN A 196 22.65 -3.89 1.91
C ASN A 196 23.33 -5.15 2.44
N PRO A 197 22.62 -6.08 3.07
CA PRO A 197 23.21 -7.33 3.51
C PRO A 197 23.59 -8.19 2.29
N PRO A 198 24.64 -9.05 2.38
CA PRO A 198 25.09 -9.89 1.26
C PRO A 198 24.08 -10.97 0.89
N SER A 199 23.09 -11.21 1.71
CA SER A 199 21.99 -12.13 1.44
C SER A 199 20.70 -11.62 2.06
N VAL A 200 19.56 -12.01 1.48
CA VAL A 200 18.26 -11.71 2.06
C VAL A 200 18.17 -12.27 3.48
N ARG A 201 17.77 -11.43 4.40
CA ARG A 201 17.60 -11.80 5.82
C ARG A 201 16.16 -11.53 6.25
N THR A 202 15.58 -12.51 6.92
CA THR A 202 14.27 -12.40 7.56
C THR A 202 14.42 -12.76 9.04
N SER A 203 13.81 -11.99 9.90
CA SER A 203 13.77 -12.21 11.33
C SER A 203 12.34 -12.37 11.81
#